data_e1fa91c0ea68d5e00e225f10c8151a4e
#
_entry.id   e1fa91c0ea68d5e00e225f10c8151a4e
#
_cell.length_a   1.000
_cell.length_b   1.000
_cell.length_c   1.000
_cell.angle_alpha   90.00
_cell.angle_beta   90.00
_cell.angle_gamma   90.00
#
_symmetry.space_group_name_H-M   'P 1'
#
loop_
_entity.id
_entity.type
_entity.pdbx_description
1 polymer ?
#
loop_
_entity_poly.entity_id
_entity_poly.type
_entity_poly.pdbx_seq_one_letter_code
_entity_poly.pdbx_strand_id
1 'polypeptide(L)'
;PSAYRDPYGYNNGPRCTPLLHDNRVYTFGAEGLLSCLEAQTGKQLWQRNTAAEFEIPGAFFGVGSTPLMEGGKLLIMAGGQPNATVIAVDPKTGKTLWESVGEKNWTGQPMLGWPGERTVQWRRWEKTASYASLIASEIHGRRVVHALTRQGLTVLDPNDGQVLFSRWF
;
A
#
# COMPACT_ATOMS: atom_id res chain seq x y z
N PRO A 1 -7.49 -18.97 -6.78
CA PRO A 1 -6.57 -19.60 -5.84
C PRO A 1 -5.21 -18.89 -5.90
N SER A 2 -4.63 -18.54 -4.76
CA SER A 2 -3.28 -17.98 -4.69
C SER A 2 -2.24 -19.07 -4.87
N ALA A 3 -1.20 -18.80 -5.65
CA ALA A 3 -0.04 -19.65 -5.77
C ALA A 3 1.05 -19.32 -4.73
N TYR A 4 0.80 -18.30 -3.91
CA TYR A 4 1.73 -17.84 -2.89
C TYR A 4 2.16 -19.00 -1.97
N ARG A 5 3.47 -19.09 -1.76
CA ARG A 5 4.09 -19.98 -0.79
C ARG A 5 4.93 -19.14 0.14
N ASP A 6 4.61 -19.20 1.42
CA ASP A 6 5.39 -18.55 2.46
C ASP A 6 6.78 -19.22 2.54
N PRO A 7 7.87 -18.50 2.27
CA PRO A 7 9.21 -19.07 2.31
C PRO A 7 9.65 -19.54 3.71
N TYR A 8 8.94 -19.09 4.74
CA TYR A 8 9.22 -19.45 6.14
C TYR A 8 8.26 -20.52 6.69
N GLY A 9 7.28 -20.93 5.90
CA GLY A 9 6.35 -22.01 6.26
C GLY A 9 5.29 -21.64 7.32
N TYR A 10 5.10 -20.36 7.62
CA TYR A 10 4.12 -19.95 8.63
C TYR A 10 2.68 -20.06 8.12
N ASN A 11 2.37 -19.44 6.98
CA ASN A 11 1.02 -19.44 6.42
C ASN A 11 1.02 -19.01 4.95
N ASN A 12 0.28 -19.74 4.11
CA ASN A 12 0.06 -19.42 2.70
C ASN A 12 -1.24 -18.60 2.48
N GLY A 13 -1.95 -18.26 3.55
CA GLY A 13 -3.23 -17.57 3.47
C GLY A 13 -3.12 -16.05 3.25
N PRO A 14 -4.28 -15.40 3.14
CA PRO A 14 -4.34 -13.95 2.98
C PRO A 14 -3.80 -13.24 4.22
N ARG A 15 -3.20 -12.06 4.00
CA ARG A 15 -2.58 -11.25 5.06
C ARG A 15 -3.30 -9.92 5.26
N CYS A 16 -4.23 -9.58 4.38
CA CYS A 16 -5.02 -8.36 4.45
C CYS A 16 -6.45 -8.66 4.85
N THR A 17 -7.06 -7.76 5.61
CA THR A 17 -8.51 -7.79 5.86
C THR A 17 -9.24 -7.34 4.60
N PRO A 18 -10.27 -8.06 4.12
CA PRO A 18 -11.12 -7.57 3.05
C PRO A 18 -11.84 -6.28 3.44
N LEU A 19 -11.99 -5.38 2.48
CA LEU A 19 -12.78 -4.15 2.64
C LEU A 19 -14.13 -4.32 1.99
N LEU A 20 -15.21 -4.09 2.74
CA LEU A 20 -16.58 -4.05 2.23
C LEU A 20 -17.02 -2.59 2.05
N HIS A 21 -17.46 -2.24 0.84
CA HIS A 21 -17.97 -0.92 0.52
C HIS A 21 -18.91 -0.99 -0.70
N ASP A 22 -20.08 -0.34 -0.64
CA ASP A 22 -21.05 -0.24 -1.74
C ASP A 22 -21.37 -1.59 -2.41
N ASN A 23 -21.74 -2.60 -1.61
CA ASN A 23 -22.04 -3.95 -2.07
C ASN A 23 -20.88 -4.63 -2.83
N ARG A 24 -19.63 -4.21 -2.57
CA ARG A 24 -18.42 -4.78 -3.15
C ARG A 24 -17.44 -5.17 -2.06
N VAL A 25 -16.75 -6.28 -2.29
CA VAL A 25 -15.65 -6.74 -1.45
C VAL A 25 -14.35 -6.54 -2.22
N TYR A 26 -13.43 -5.80 -1.61
CA TYR A 26 -12.09 -5.62 -2.15
C TYR A 26 -11.10 -6.46 -1.35
N THR A 27 -10.32 -7.26 -2.04
CA THR A 27 -9.28 -8.10 -1.44
C THR A 27 -7.93 -7.80 -2.07
N PHE A 28 -6.88 -7.86 -1.25
CA PHE A 28 -5.53 -7.68 -1.73
C PHE A 28 -4.67 -8.84 -1.27
N GLY A 29 -4.30 -9.73 -2.19
CA GLY A 29 -3.53 -10.94 -1.91
C GLY A 29 -2.05 -10.69 -1.75
N ALA A 30 -1.34 -11.57 -1.03
CA ALA A 30 0.09 -11.47 -0.77
C ALA A 30 0.97 -11.39 -2.04
N GLU A 31 0.45 -11.88 -3.16
CA GLU A 31 1.09 -11.82 -4.49
C GLU A 31 0.79 -10.52 -5.25
N GLY A 32 0.11 -9.54 -4.63
CA GLY A 32 -0.28 -8.30 -5.29
C GLY A 32 -1.55 -8.42 -6.15
N LEU A 33 -2.35 -9.47 -5.97
CA LEU A 33 -3.65 -9.57 -6.64
C LEU A 33 -4.69 -8.73 -5.92
N LEU A 34 -5.08 -7.62 -6.55
CA LEU A 34 -6.19 -6.77 -6.12
C LEU A 34 -7.47 -7.20 -6.85
N SER A 35 -8.47 -7.61 -6.10
CA SER A 35 -9.74 -8.09 -6.67
C SER A 35 -10.93 -7.33 -6.09
N CYS A 36 -11.92 -7.08 -6.93
CA CYS A 36 -13.23 -6.58 -6.54
C CYS A 36 -14.28 -7.65 -6.86
N LEU A 37 -15.07 -7.99 -5.86
CA LEU A 37 -16.13 -8.99 -5.96
C LEU A 37 -17.46 -8.33 -5.61
N GLU A 38 -18.54 -8.81 -6.19
CA GLU A 38 -19.88 -8.50 -5.74
C GLU A 38 -20.15 -9.17 -4.39
N ALA A 39 -20.57 -8.40 -3.38
CA ALA A 39 -20.64 -8.88 -2.00
C ALA A 39 -21.66 -10.00 -1.81
N GLN A 40 -22.79 -9.98 -2.55
CA GLN A 40 -23.86 -10.95 -2.37
C GLN A 40 -23.58 -12.29 -3.06
N THR A 41 -22.91 -12.27 -4.21
CA THR A 41 -22.74 -13.46 -5.06
C THR A 41 -21.32 -14.00 -5.07
N GLY A 42 -20.34 -13.17 -4.65
CA GLY A 42 -18.92 -13.46 -4.79
C GLY A 42 -18.41 -13.39 -6.24
N LYS A 43 -19.24 -12.92 -7.18
CA LYS A 43 -18.84 -12.76 -8.58
C LYS A 43 -17.71 -11.74 -8.70
N GLN A 44 -16.64 -12.12 -9.37
CA GLN A 44 -15.54 -11.20 -9.67
C GLN A 44 -16.00 -10.13 -10.67
N LEU A 45 -15.92 -8.87 -10.27
CA LEU A 45 -16.24 -7.71 -11.11
C LEU A 45 -15.00 -7.25 -11.90
N TRP A 46 -13.85 -7.16 -11.21
CA TRP A 46 -12.57 -6.89 -11.84
C TRP A 46 -11.42 -7.43 -10.97
N GLN A 47 -10.25 -7.59 -11.58
CA GLN A 47 -9.03 -8.01 -10.91
C GLN A 47 -7.82 -7.36 -11.58
N ARG A 48 -6.80 -7.04 -10.77
CA ARG A 48 -5.50 -6.54 -11.22
C ARG A 48 -4.37 -7.32 -10.55
N ASN A 49 -3.32 -7.51 -11.29
CA ASN A 49 -2.06 -8.05 -10.76
C ASN A 49 -1.05 -6.92 -10.63
N THR A 50 -1.03 -6.27 -9.46
CA THR A 50 -0.14 -5.13 -9.23
C THR A 50 1.33 -5.52 -9.27
N ALA A 51 1.67 -6.79 -8.95
CA ALA A 51 3.04 -7.27 -9.05
C ALA A 51 3.53 -7.42 -10.50
N ALA A 52 2.60 -7.65 -11.44
CA ALA A 52 2.94 -7.67 -12.87
C ALA A 52 2.94 -6.26 -13.50
N GLU A 53 2.22 -5.31 -12.90
CA GLU A 53 2.09 -3.95 -13.42
C GLU A 53 3.19 -3.01 -12.92
N PHE A 54 3.69 -3.24 -11.71
CA PHE A 54 4.68 -2.39 -11.05
C PHE A 54 5.93 -3.20 -10.69
N GLU A 55 7.07 -2.55 -10.66
CA GLU A 55 8.28 -3.16 -10.10
C GLU A 55 8.15 -3.19 -8.56
N ILE A 56 7.74 -4.32 -8.01
CA ILE A 56 7.57 -4.51 -6.58
C ILE A 56 8.77 -5.26 -6.02
N PRO A 57 9.56 -4.66 -5.11
CA PRO A 57 10.64 -5.36 -4.44
C PRO A 57 10.12 -6.55 -3.64
N GLY A 58 10.85 -7.63 -3.65
CA GLY A 58 10.51 -8.82 -2.88
C GLY A 58 10.29 -8.48 -1.40
N ALA A 59 9.08 -8.72 -0.91
CA ALA A 59 8.73 -8.53 0.49
C ALA A 59 8.78 -9.87 1.22
N PHE A 60 9.16 -9.83 2.49
CA PHE A 60 9.36 -11.00 3.34
C PHE A 60 8.12 -11.90 3.39
N PHE A 61 6.94 -11.30 3.50
CA PHE A 61 5.65 -11.99 3.54
C PHE A 61 4.69 -11.57 2.40
N GLY A 62 5.21 -11.05 1.31
CA GLY A 62 4.38 -10.47 0.27
C GLY A 62 3.72 -9.15 0.69
N VAL A 63 2.62 -8.79 0.03
CA VAL A 63 1.84 -7.60 0.38
C VAL A 63 0.86 -7.94 1.49
N GLY A 64 0.76 -7.10 2.52
CA GLY A 64 -0.06 -7.36 3.71
C GLY A 64 -0.91 -6.17 4.18
N SER A 65 -0.94 -5.08 3.44
CA SER A 65 -1.69 -3.87 3.79
C SER A 65 -3.16 -3.97 3.37
N THR A 66 -4.07 -3.67 4.30
CA THR A 66 -5.51 -3.63 4.01
C THR A 66 -5.84 -2.43 3.12
N PRO A 67 -6.65 -2.61 2.06
CA PRO A 67 -7.15 -1.51 1.25
C PRO A 67 -7.96 -0.49 2.08
N LEU A 68 -7.88 0.79 1.70
CA LEU A 68 -8.61 1.88 2.34
C LEU A 68 -9.53 2.56 1.32
N MET A 69 -10.80 2.80 1.69
CA MET A 69 -11.68 3.66 0.92
C MET A 69 -11.62 5.08 1.47
N GLU A 70 -11.18 6.03 0.65
CA GLU A 70 -11.10 7.44 1.04
C GLU A 70 -11.38 8.36 -0.16
N GLY A 71 -12.23 9.36 0.04
CA GLY A 71 -12.59 10.33 -1.01
C GLY A 71 -13.14 9.68 -2.28
N GLY A 72 -13.87 8.58 -2.16
CA GLY A 72 -14.42 7.83 -3.29
C GLY A 72 -13.40 7.04 -4.10
N LYS A 73 -12.18 6.89 -3.59
CA LYS A 73 -11.08 6.14 -4.22
C LYS A 73 -10.68 4.96 -3.34
N LEU A 74 -10.27 3.87 -3.96
CA LEU A 74 -9.69 2.73 -3.27
C LEU A 74 -8.16 2.89 -3.25
N LEU A 75 -7.61 3.08 -2.05
CA LEU A 75 -6.17 3.28 -1.84
C LEU A 75 -5.51 1.98 -1.42
N ILE A 76 -4.38 1.69 -2.03
CA ILE A 76 -3.62 0.44 -1.84
C ILE A 76 -2.14 0.79 -1.59
N MET A 77 -1.54 0.16 -0.58
CA MET A 77 -0.08 0.16 -0.44
C MET A 77 0.48 -1.00 -1.26
N ALA A 78 0.74 -0.75 -2.54
CA ALA A 78 1.22 -1.76 -3.47
C ALA A 78 2.72 -2.02 -3.36
N GLY A 79 3.49 -1.01 -2.97
CA GLY A 79 4.96 -1.11 -2.87
C GLY A 79 5.68 -1.01 -4.22
N GLY A 80 5.01 -0.58 -5.28
CA GLY A 80 5.58 -0.46 -6.61
C GLY A 80 6.60 0.66 -6.75
N GLN A 81 7.62 0.43 -7.55
CA GLN A 81 8.68 1.38 -7.84
C GLN A 81 8.53 1.91 -9.27
N PRO A 82 9.02 3.10 -9.59
CA PRO A 82 9.74 4.04 -8.71
C PRO A 82 8.83 4.98 -7.92
N ASN A 83 7.52 5.03 -8.16
CA ASN A 83 6.61 6.00 -7.55
C ASN A 83 5.20 5.46 -7.30
N ALA A 84 5.04 4.18 -7.11
CA ALA A 84 3.76 3.49 -6.94
C ALA A 84 3.70 2.67 -5.63
N THR A 85 4.39 3.12 -4.57
CA THR A 85 4.28 2.47 -3.25
C THR A 85 2.86 2.60 -2.72
N VAL A 86 2.20 3.75 -2.92
CA VAL A 86 0.77 3.94 -2.70
C VAL A 86 0.11 4.30 -4.02
N ILE A 87 -0.97 3.62 -4.35
CA ILE A 87 -1.79 3.92 -5.52
C ILE A 87 -3.24 4.16 -5.12
N ALA A 88 -3.93 5.01 -5.86
CA ALA A 88 -5.37 5.10 -5.81
C ALA A 88 -5.96 4.53 -7.10
N VAL A 89 -7.01 3.77 -6.95
CA VAL A 89 -7.74 3.20 -8.07
C VAL A 89 -9.23 3.56 -8.00
N ASP A 90 -9.85 3.65 -9.15
CA ASP A 90 -11.29 3.76 -9.25
C ASP A 90 -11.93 2.46 -8.72
N PRO A 91 -12.77 2.52 -7.69
CA PRO A 91 -13.32 1.31 -7.06
C PRO A 91 -14.27 0.52 -7.98
N LYS A 92 -14.82 1.16 -9.03
CA LYS A 92 -15.74 0.50 -9.95
C LYS A 92 -15.04 -0.24 -11.07
N THR A 93 -13.91 0.30 -11.52
CA THR A 93 -13.20 -0.21 -12.71
C THR A 93 -11.82 -0.79 -12.42
N GLY A 94 -11.25 -0.50 -11.25
CA GLY A 94 -9.90 -0.85 -10.89
C GLY A 94 -8.80 -0.02 -11.57
N LYS A 95 -9.15 0.97 -12.41
CA LYS A 95 -8.16 1.82 -13.11
C LYS A 95 -7.41 2.71 -12.13
N THR A 96 -6.11 2.88 -12.34
CA THR A 96 -5.28 3.80 -11.57
C THR A 96 -5.74 5.24 -11.79
N LEU A 97 -5.94 5.97 -10.71
CA LEU A 97 -6.26 7.38 -10.69
C LEU A 97 -5.00 8.23 -10.43
N TRP A 98 -4.16 7.78 -9.50
CA TRP A 98 -2.85 8.36 -9.22
C TRP A 98 -1.92 7.33 -8.59
N GLU A 99 -0.62 7.61 -8.70
CA GLU A 99 0.47 6.87 -8.08
C GLU A 99 1.30 7.82 -7.23
N SER A 100 1.77 7.38 -6.09
CA SER A 100 2.56 8.20 -5.18
C SER A 100 3.46 7.36 -4.28
N VAL A 101 4.31 8.07 -3.56
CA VAL A 101 5.30 7.52 -2.64
C VAL A 101 6.31 6.67 -3.37
N GLY A 102 7.35 7.33 -3.82
CA GLY A 102 8.49 6.69 -4.46
C GLY A 102 9.80 7.23 -3.90
N GLU A 103 10.89 6.72 -4.39
CA GLU A 103 12.23 7.12 -4.01
C GLU A 103 12.45 8.64 -4.12
N LYS A 104 11.86 9.27 -5.14
CA LYS A 104 12.02 10.70 -5.41
C LYS A 104 11.41 11.64 -4.35
N ASN A 105 10.54 11.13 -3.48
CA ASN A 105 9.76 11.94 -2.55
C ASN A 105 10.32 11.94 -1.13
N TRP A 106 11.44 11.27 -0.88
CA TRP A 106 12.05 11.29 0.44
C TRP A 106 12.82 12.58 0.71
N THR A 107 12.64 13.08 1.92
CA THR A 107 13.45 14.16 2.50
C THR A 107 13.99 13.69 3.84
N GLY A 108 15.22 14.07 4.17
CA GLY A 108 15.85 13.74 5.45
C GLY A 108 16.84 12.57 5.38
N GLN A 109 17.41 12.26 6.52
CA GLN A 109 18.39 11.17 6.70
C GLN A 109 17.69 9.98 7.37
N PRO A 110 17.92 8.76 6.90
CA PRO A 110 17.41 7.59 7.59
C PRO A 110 18.05 7.48 8.96
N MET A 111 17.24 7.36 9.98
CA MET A 111 17.67 7.07 11.35
C MET A 111 17.10 5.72 11.74
N LEU A 112 17.94 4.79 12.15
CA LEU A 112 17.50 3.55 12.78
C LEU A 112 17.69 3.62 14.28
N GLY A 113 16.69 3.07 14.96
CA GLY A 113 16.79 2.79 16.37
C GLY A 113 16.73 4.01 17.29
N TRP A 114 17.35 3.87 18.42
CA TRP A 114 17.33 4.85 19.51
C TRP A 114 18.28 6.01 19.25
N PRO A 115 18.09 7.16 19.88
CA PRO A 115 19.02 8.27 19.80
C PRO A 115 20.46 7.82 20.06
N GLY A 116 21.35 8.09 19.12
CA GLY A 116 22.78 7.70 19.19
C GLY A 116 23.17 6.45 18.40
N GLU A 117 22.20 5.72 17.82
CA GLU A 117 22.54 4.62 16.91
C GLU A 117 23.04 5.12 15.56
N ARG A 118 23.82 4.26 14.90
CA ARG A 118 24.40 4.58 13.59
C ARG A 118 23.31 4.70 12.54
N THR A 119 23.45 5.68 11.65
CA THR A 119 22.65 5.75 10.41
C THR A 119 22.83 4.49 9.58
N VAL A 120 21.73 3.88 9.19
CA VAL A 120 21.75 2.77 8.23
C VAL A 120 21.55 3.33 6.84
N GLN A 121 22.45 2.97 5.95
CA GLN A 121 22.27 3.22 4.54
C GLN A 121 21.38 2.13 3.96
N TRP A 122 20.12 2.48 3.68
CA TRP A 122 19.21 1.63 2.94
C TRP A 122 19.63 1.66 1.47
N ARG A 123 20.02 0.51 0.96
CA ARG A 123 20.33 0.38 -0.45
C ARG A 123 19.08 -0.04 -1.20
N ARG A 124 18.71 0.70 -2.24
CA ARG A 124 17.84 0.28 -3.34
C ARG A 124 16.31 0.25 -3.09
N TRP A 125 15.81 -0.02 -1.89
CA TRP A 125 14.40 -0.33 -1.63
C TRP A 125 13.84 0.49 -0.49
N GLU A 126 14.01 1.78 -0.60
CA GLU A 126 13.84 2.69 0.53
C GLU A 126 12.40 2.98 0.88
N LYS A 127 11.49 2.86 -0.10
CA LYS A 127 10.05 3.08 0.13
C LYS A 127 9.25 1.88 -0.34
N THR A 128 9.32 0.83 0.42
CA THR A 128 8.58 -0.39 0.13
C THR A 128 7.36 -0.50 1.01
N ALA A 129 6.37 -1.27 0.56
CA ALA A 129 5.21 -1.56 1.38
C ALA A 129 5.62 -2.20 2.70
N SER A 130 5.02 -1.73 3.79
CA SER A 130 5.04 -2.41 5.07
C SER A 130 3.81 -3.31 5.20
N TYR A 131 3.62 -3.90 6.38
CA TYR A 131 2.39 -4.64 6.73
C TYR A 131 1.37 -3.78 7.45
N ALA A 132 1.68 -2.49 7.66
CA ALA A 132 0.72 -1.54 8.21
C ALA A 132 -0.33 -1.17 7.18
N SER A 133 -1.58 -1.04 7.62
CA SER A 133 -2.65 -0.54 6.76
C SER A 133 -2.59 0.98 6.64
N LEU A 134 -3.07 1.50 5.52
CA LEU A 134 -3.29 2.93 5.33
C LEU A 134 -4.36 3.41 6.31
N ILE A 135 -4.18 4.60 6.86
CA ILE A 135 -5.13 5.22 7.80
C ILE A 135 -5.47 6.62 7.30
N ALA A 136 -6.76 6.94 7.21
CA ALA A 136 -7.21 8.30 6.95
C ALA A 136 -7.50 9.03 8.27
N SER A 137 -7.17 10.31 8.32
CA SER A 137 -7.50 11.20 9.42
C SER A 137 -7.79 12.61 8.94
N GLU A 138 -8.18 13.47 9.85
CA GLU A 138 -8.30 14.90 9.60
C GLU A 138 -7.28 15.65 10.45
N ILE A 139 -6.50 16.52 9.81
CA ILE A 139 -5.53 17.39 10.45
C ILE A 139 -5.86 18.83 10.06
N HIS A 140 -6.22 19.66 11.03
CA HIS A 140 -6.61 21.06 10.82
C HIS A 140 -7.64 21.25 9.70
N GLY A 141 -8.69 20.43 9.70
CA GLY A 141 -9.77 20.48 8.70
C GLY A 141 -9.41 19.90 7.34
N ARG A 142 -8.21 19.36 7.16
CA ARG A 142 -7.79 18.71 5.92
C ARG A 142 -7.77 17.18 6.07
N ARG A 143 -8.43 16.48 5.17
CA ARG A 143 -8.33 15.02 5.07
C ARG A 143 -6.96 14.62 4.56
N VAL A 144 -6.33 13.65 5.23
CA VAL A 144 -5.03 13.12 4.88
C VAL A 144 -5.00 11.62 5.04
N VAL A 145 -4.06 10.97 4.34
CA VAL A 145 -3.80 9.53 4.46
C VAL A 145 -2.37 9.32 4.96
N HIS A 146 -2.25 8.49 5.97
CA HIS A 146 -0.97 8.07 6.55
C HIS A 146 -0.56 6.74 5.94
N ALA A 147 0.59 6.70 5.33
CA ALA A 147 1.25 5.51 4.80
C ALA A 147 2.53 5.24 5.58
N LEU A 148 2.49 4.23 6.45
CA LEU A 148 3.67 3.76 7.14
C LEU A 148 4.37 2.73 6.26
N THR A 149 5.40 3.15 5.55
CA THR A 149 6.27 2.27 4.77
C THR A 149 7.27 1.55 5.68
N ARG A 150 8.06 0.63 5.14
CA ARG A 150 9.08 -0.08 5.95
C ARG A 150 10.13 0.86 6.54
N GLN A 151 10.33 2.02 5.94
CA GLN A 151 11.42 2.94 6.29
C GLN A 151 10.93 4.26 6.87
N GLY A 152 9.64 4.52 6.89
CA GLY A 152 9.18 5.79 7.43
C GLY A 152 7.71 6.07 7.20
N LEU A 153 7.27 7.19 7.72
CA LEU A 153 5.91 7.71 7.58
C LEU A 153 5.84 8.68 6.41
N THR A 154 4.82 8.51 5.58
CA THR A 154 4.44 9.49 4.56
C THR A 154 2.98 9.89 4.77
N VAL A 155 2.68 11.17 4.70
CA VAL A 155 1.32 11.73 4.76
C VAL A 155 0.96 12.27 3.39
N LEU A 156 -0.19 11.87 2.88
CA LEU A 156 -0.65 12.14 1.52
C LEU A 156 -1.96 12.92 1.51
N ASP A 157 -2.15 13.73 0.48
CA ASP A 157 -3.47 14.19 0.08
C ASP A 157 -4.20 13.02 -0.65
N PRO A 158 -5.37 12.58 -0.19
CA PRO A 158 -6.10 11.49 -0.84
C PRO A 158 -6.66 11.85 -2.22
N ASN A 159 -6.71 13.14 -2.58
CA ASN A 159 -7.29 13.57 -3.84
C ASN A 159 -6.37 13.25 -5.03
N ASP A 160 -5.10 13.51 -4.88
CA ASP A 160 -4.11 13.44 -5.97
C ASP A 160 -2.82 12.68 -5.61
N GLY A 161 -2.70 12.22 -4.36
CA GLY A 161 -1.53 11.51 -3.88
C GLY A 161 -0.33 12.42 -3.57
N GLN A 162 -0.53 13.75 -3.53
CA GLN A 162 0.55 14.67 -3.17
C GLN A 162 1.13 14.33 -1.80
N VAL A 163 2.45 14.18 -1.73
CA VAL A 163 3.16 14.00 -0.45
C VAL A 163 3.20 15.32 0.29
N LEU A 164 2.52 15.38 1.43
CA LEU A 164 2.45 16.55 2.31
C LEU A 164 3.55 16.55 3.36
N PHE A 165 3.92 15.36 3.80
CA PHE A 165 4.95 15.15 4.81
C PHE A 165 5.57 13.77 4.62
N SER A 166 6.87 13.68 4.90
CA SER A 166 7.59 12.41 4.83
C SER A 166 8.72 12.42 5.86
N ARG A 167 8.84 11.35 6.65
CA ARG A 167 9.88 11.19 7.65
C ARG A 167 10.35 9.76 7.76
N TRP A 168 11.65 9.59 7.77
CA TRP A 168 12.33 8.34 8.10
C TRP A 168 12.33 8.07 9.61
N PHE A 169 12.40 6.81 9.98
CA PHE A 169 12.79 6.36 11.32
C PHE A 169 13.60 5.06 11.26
#